data_3f8385da92f43d230c3917ddc566303e
#
_entry.id   3f8385da92f43d230c3917ddc566303e
#
_cell.length_a   1.000
_cell.length_b   1.000
_cell.length_c   1.000
_cell.angle_alpha   90.00
_cell.angle_beta   90.00
_cell.angle_gamma   90.00
#
_symmetry.space_group_name_H-M   'P 1'
#
loop_
_entity.id
_entity.type
_entity.pdbx_description
1 polymer ?
#
loop_
_entity_poly.entity_id
_entity_poly.type
_entity_poly.pdbx_seq_one_letter_code
_entity_poly.pdbx_strand_id
1 'polypeptide(L)'
;GRDLGRLTAAALLLLAGCSSAPPKRGPARPTAPAAPPAGAQGLRLPAEQREPLLARTLLVINTPYTYGGNTPEGGFDCSGLIQYAVRGITSKPLPRTTAQWAKASSPVRGRGLARGDFVFFNTLGGRYSHMGIFVGNGQFVHAPSSGGTVQRVRMDNPYFAKRFTDVAKVLF
;
A
#
# COMPACT_ATOMS: atom_id res chain seq x y z
N GLY A 1 80.35 39.97 -30.71
CA GLY A 1 79.03 40.51 -30.98
C GLY A 1 78.14 40.22 -29.78
N ARG A 2 77.76 41.24 -29.17
CA ARG A 2 76.80 41.41 -28.05
C ARG A 2 75.40 41.01 -28.58
N ASP A 3 74.59 40.43 -27.82
CA ASP A 3 73.25 40.88 -27.64
C ASP A 3 72.51 40.24 -26.47
N LEU A 4 71.89 41.18 -25.80
CA LEU A 4 71.15 41.09 -24.55
C LEU A 4 69.94 40.17 -24.62
N GLY A 5 69.84 39.35 -23.61
CA GLY A 5 68.62 38.56 -23.31
C GLY A 5 67.43 39.35 -22.79
N ARG A 6 66.30 38.95 -23.09
CA ARG A 6 65.04 39.36 -22.43
C ARG A 6 64.44 38.20 -21.68
N LEU A 7 64.49 38.33 -20.36
CA LEU A 7 63.72 37.50 -19.44
C LEU A 7 62.23 37.80 -19.60
N THR A 8 61.45 36.84 -20.00
CA THR A 8 60.02 36.89 -19.87
C THR A 8 59.58 35.97 -18.74
N ALA A 9 59.15 36.57 -17.67
CA ALA A 9 58.53 35.88 -16.54
C ALA A 9 57.16 35.31 -16.94
N ALA A 10 57.04 33.98 -16.98
CA ALA A 10 55.75 33.33 -17.11
C ALA A 10 55.12 33.20 -15.74
N ALA A 11 54.05 33.94 -15.52
CA ALA A 11 53.22 33.81 -14.32
C ALA A 11 52.40 32.51 -14.39
N LEU A 12 52.69 31.57 -13.52
CA LEU A 12 51.87 30.36 -13.32
C LEU A 12 50.64 30.75 -12.51
N LEU A 13 49.47 30.80 -13.16
CA LEU A 13 48.17 30.87 -12.49
C LEU A 13 47.82 29.47 -11.98
N LEU A 14 47.93 29.27 -10.67
CA LEU A 14 47.38 28.10 -9.97
C LEU A 14 45.88 28.26 -9.88
N LEU A 15 45.13 27.56 -10.73
CA LEU A 15 43.70 27.38 -10.59
C LEU A 15 43.46 26.32 -9.50
N ALA A 16 43.13 26.80 -8.29
CA ALA A 16 42.60 25.95 -7.22
C ALA A 16 41.20 25.48 -7.60
N GLY A 17 41.08 24.30 -8.18
CA GLY A 17 39.81 23.61 -8.43
C GLY A 17 39.26 23.12 -7.11
N CYS A 18 38.22 23.78 -6.58
CA CYS A 18 37.41 23.24 -5.50
C CYS A 18 36.60 22.06 -6.04
N SER A 19 37.12 20.84 -5.85
CA SER A 19 36.40 19.61 -6.10
C SER A 19 35.40 19.38 -4.95
N SER A 20 34.19 19.85 -5.11
CA SER A 20 33.09 19.52 -4.21
C SER A 20 32.62 18.09 -4.54
N ALA A 21 33.05 17.10 -3.77
CA ALA A 21 32.52 15.75 -3.85
C ALA A 21 31.02 15.77 -3.47
N PRO A 22 30.14 15.10 -4.22
CA PRO A 22 28.72 15.02 -3.86
C PRO A 22 28.58 14.29 -2.53
N PRO A 23 27.66 14.70 -1.64
CA PRO A 23 27.44 14.05 -0.36
C PRO A 23 27.02 12.59 -0.61
N LYS A 24 27.75 11.65 -0.03
CA LYS A 24 27.37 10.23 0.00
C LYS A 24 26.00 10.13 0.69
N ARG A 25 24.95 9.77 -0.06
CA ARG A 25 23.66 9.42 0.52
C ARG A 25 23.89 8.20 1.41
N GLY A 26 23.78 8.39 2.70
CA GLY A 26 23.72 7.32 3.66
C GLY A 26 22.50 6.41 3.37
N PRO A 27 22.48 5.17 3.89
CA PRO A 27 21.35 4.28 3.71
C PRO A 27 20.08 5.01 4.14
N ALA A 28 19.08 5.02 3.26
CA ALA A 28 17.79 5.66 3.52
C ALA A 28 17.21 5.05 4.81
N ARG A 29 17.04 5.90 5.83
CA ARG A 29 16.36 5.53 7.06
C ARG A 29 14.98 5.03 6.66
N PRO A 30 14.51 3.86 7.16
CA PRO A 30 13.15 3.42 6.92
C PRO A 30 12.19 4.55 7.30
N THR A 31 11.48 5.08 6.33
CA THR A 31 10.44 6.08 6.59
C THR A 31 9.37 5.40 7.43
N ALA A 32 9.12 5.93 8.61
CA ALA A 32 8.00 5.50 9.43
C ALA A 32 6.72 5.49 8.57
N PRO A 33 5.79 4.53 8.80
CA PRO A 33 4.53 4.48 8.06
C PRO A 33 3.88 5.86 8.11
N ALA A 34 3.52 6.40 6.95
CA ALA A 34 2.86 7.69 6.87
C ALA A 34 1.63 7.70 7.79
N ALA A 35 1.48 8.75 8.57
CA ALA A 35 0.29 8.93 9.40
C ALA A 35 -0.97 8.82 8.52
N PRO A 36 -2.08 8.23 8.99
CA PRO A 36 -3.30 8.16 8.21
C PRO A 36 -3.74 9.57 7.83
N PRO A 37 -4.21 9.80 6.60
CA PRO A 37 -4.72 11.09 6.20
C PRO A 37 -5.81 11.54 7.16
N ALA A 38 -5.78 12.81 7.56
CA ALA A 38 -6.82 13.40 8.37
C ALA A 38 -8.17 13.22 7.66
N GLY A 39 -9.13 12.55 8.29
CA GLY A 39 -10.43 12.22 7.70
C GLY A 39 -10.63 10.74 7.33
N ALA A 40 -9.59 9.91 7.37
CA ALA A 40 -9.74 8.46 7.15
C ALA A 40 -10.38 7.72 8.35
N GLN A 41 -10.52 8.38 9.49
CA GLN A 41 -11.19 7.80 10.65
C GLN A 41 -12.71 7.89 10.47
N GLY A 42 -13.39 6.75 10.66
CA GLY A 42 -14.85 6.68 10.54
C GLY A 42 -15.34 6.86 9.10
N LEU A 43 -14.59 6.38 8.11
CA LEU A 43 -15.02 6.37 6.71
C LEU A 43 -16.35 5.62 6.60
N ARG A 44 -17.36 6.32 6.05
CA ARG A 44 -18.69 5.78 5.78
C ARG A 44 -19.01 5.96 4.32
N LEU A 45 -19.51 4.91 3.69
CA LEU A 45 -19.97 4.89 2.31
C LEU A 45 -21.46 4.53 2.27
N PRO A 46 -22.23 5.06 1.32
CA PRO A 46 -23.62 4.67 1.11
C PRO A 46 -23.74 3.17 0.80
N ALA A 47 -24.80 2.52 1.28
CA ALA A 47 -24.98 1.08 1.13
C ALA A 47 -25.09 0.64 -0.35
N GLU A 48 -25.59 1.49 -1.23
CA GLU A 48 -25.65 1.28 -2.68
C GLU A 48 -24.27 1.18 -3.35
N GLN A 49 -23.20 1.62 -2.70
CA GLN A 49 -21.83 1.49 -3.20
C GLN A 49 -21.23 0.10 -2.94
N ARG A 50 -21.94 -0.79 -2.27
CA ARG A 50 -21.47 -2.14 -1.95
C ARG A 50 -21.24 -2.99 -3.20
N GLU A 51 -22.21 -3.05 -4.10
CA GLU A 51 -22.06 -3.84 -5.33
C GLU A 51 -21.02 -3.23 -6.29
N PRO A 52 -20.94 -1.91 -6.52
CA PRO A 52 -19.80 -1.32 -7.21
C PRO A 52 -18.44 -1.68 -6.60
N LEU A 53 -18.28 -1.67 -5.28
CA LEU A 53 -17.07 -2.12 -4.59
C LEU A 53 -16.72 -3.56 -4.96
N LEU A 54 -17.69 -4.46 -4.88
CA LEU A 54 -17.51 -5.88 -5.19
C LEU A 54 -17.16 -6.10 -6.66
N ALA A 55 -17.85 -5.43 -7.58
CA ALA A 55 -17.57 -5.51 -9.00
C ALA A 55 -16.12 -5.10 -9.31
N ARG A 56 -15.66 -3.97 -8.78
CA ARG A 56 -14.28 -3.52 -8.95
C ARG A 56 -13.26 -4.51 -8.38
N THR A 57 -13.56 -5.12 -7.24
CA THR A 57 -12.71 -6.13 -6.61
C THR A 57 -12.61 -7.40 -7.48
N LEU A 58 -13.72 -7.86 -8.03
CA LEU A 58 -13.78 -9.08 -8.84
C LEU A 58 -13.11 -8.91 -10.21
N LEU A 59 -13.20 -7.72 -10.81
CA LEU A 59 -12.60 -7.41 -12.10
C LEU A 59 -11.08 -7.49 -12.13
N VAL A 60 -10.41 -7.38 -10.99
CA VAL A 60 -8.95 -7.42 -10.89
C VAL A 60 -8.40 -8.75 -10.36
N ILE A 61 -9.22 -9.79 -10.29
CA ILE A 61 -8.75 -11.16 -10.03
C ILE A 61 -7.71 -11.53 -11.11
N ASN A 62 -6.67 -12.27 -10.70
CA ASN A 62 -5.48 -12.63 -11.48
C ASN A 62 -4.45 -11.51 -11.68
N THR A 63 -4.68 -10.30 -11.20
CA THR A 63 -3.64 -9.25 -11.19
C THR A 63 -2.49 -9.66 -10.25
N PRO A 64 -1.21 -9.53 -10.68
CA PRO A 64 -0.07 -9.91 -9.85
C PRO A 64 0.00 -9.15 -8.54
N TYR A 65 0.53 -9.81 -7.50
CA TYR A 65 0.94 -9.14 -6.28
C TYR A 65 2.17 -8.27 -6.52
N THR A 66 2.12 -7.04 -6.06
CA THR A 66 3.27 -6.12 -6.03
C THR A 66 3.28 -5.39 -4.69
N TYR A 67 4.38 -5.47 -3.95
CA TYR A 67 4.52 -4.73 -2.71
C TYR A 67 4.37 -3.22 -2.95
N GLY A 68 3.47 -2.57 -2.23
CA GLY A 68 3.14 -1.16 -2.44
C GLY A 68 2.23 -0.87 -3.64
N GLY A 69 1.85 -1.88 -4.42
CA GLY A 69 0.97 -1.75 -5.59
C GLY A 69 -0.48 -1.44 -5.21
N ASN A 70 -1.15 -0.65 -6.04
CA ASN A 70 -2.55 -0.25 -5.86
C ASN A 70 -3.26 0.07 -7.18
N THR A 71 -2.77 -0.46 -8.29
CA THR A 71 -3.38 -0.32 -9.63
C THR A 71 -3.36 -1.64 -10.38
N PRO A 72 -4.28 -1.85 -11.35
CA PRO A 72 -4.28 -3.05 -12.18
C PRO A 72 -2.96 -3.26 -12.95
N GLU A 73 -2.37 -2.17 -13.45
CA GLU A 73 -1.15 -2.20 -14.26
C GLU A 73 0.10 -2.44 -13.42
N GLY A 74 0.14 -1.85 -12.21
CA GLY A 74 1.27 -1.94 -11.29
C GLY A 74 1.20 -3.11 -10.31
N GLY A 75 0.09 -3.84 -10.29
CA GLY A 75 -0.17 -4.89 -9.32
C GLY A 75 -0.74 -4.37 -7.98
N PHE A 76 -1.03 -5.29 -7.08
CA PHE A 76 -1.65 -4.97 -5.79
C PHE A 76 -0.91 -5.60 -4.61
N ASP A 77 -0.75 -4.85 -3.52
CA ASP A 77 -0.66 -5.45 -2.19
C ASP A 77 -2.06 -5.59 -1.56
N CYS A 78 -2.15 -6.23 -0.39
CA CYS A 78 -3.44 -6.53 0.24
C CYS A 78 -4.28 -5.27 0.52
N SER A 79 -3.69 -4.21 1.05
CA SER A 79 -4.37 -2.94 1.34
C SER A 79 -4.54 -2.05 0.11
N GLY A 80 -3.65 -2.17 -0.88
CA GLY A 80 -3.73 -1.47 -2.16
C GLY A 80 -4.90 -1.94 -3.02
N LEU A 81 -5.21 -3.24 -3.01
CA LEU A 81 -6.42 -3.79 -3.61
C LEU A 81 -7.68 -3.12 -3.04
N ILE A 82 -7.78 -3.03 -1.72
CA ILE A 82 -8.91 -2.38 -1.05
C ILE A 82 -8.98 -0.90 -1.41
N GLN A 83 -7.82 -0.21 -1.39
CA GLN A 83 -7.74 1.19 -1.77
C GLN A 83 -8.22 1.44 -3.20
N TYR A 84 -7.84 0.59 -4.15
CA TYR A 84 -8.30 0.66 -5.54
C TYR A 84 -9.81 0.48 -5.65
N ALA A 85 -10.36 -0.56 -5.01
CA ALA A 85 -11.78 -0.85 -5.05
C ALA A 85 -12.60 0.31 -4.48
N VAL A 86 -12.19 0.88 -3.34
CA VAL A 86 -12.90 1.98 -2.67
C VAL A 86 -12.69 3.32 -3.38
N ARG A 87 -11.50 3.59 -3.96
CA ARG A 87 -11.24 4.83 -4.71
C ARG A 87 -12.20 5.04 -5.87
N GLY A 88 -12.66 3.98 -6.50
CA GLY A 88 -13.62 4.06 -7.60
C GLY A 88 -15.03 4.46 -7.19
N ILE A 89 -15.33 4.52 -5.90
CA ILE A 89 -16.68 4.77 -5.37
C ILE A 89 -16.76 5.94 -4.37
N THR A 90 -15.64 6.60 -4.09
CA THR A 90 -15.59 7.80 -3.23
C THR A 90 -14.39 8.67 -3.56
N SER A 91 -14.52 9.97 -3.35
CA SER A 91 -13.45 10.96 -3.41
C SER A 91 -12.79 11.24 -2.06
N LYS A 92 -13.27 10.60 -0.97
CA LYS A 92 -12.70 10.80 0.37
C LYS A 92 -11.25 10.30 0.43
N PRO A 93 -10.39 10.91 1.27
CA PRO A 93 -9.06 10.38 1.54
C PRO A 93 -9.12 8.94 2.06
N LEU A 94 -8.30 8.05 1.53
CA LEU A 94 -8.34 6.62 1.84
C LEU A 94 -7.12 6.16 2.63
N PRO A 95 -7.30 5.20 3.55
CA PRO A 95 -6.20 4.51 4.21
C PRO A 95 -5.27 3.83 3.20
N ARG A 96 -3.98 3.67 3.57
CA ARG A 96 -3.01 2.95 2.73
C ARG A 96 -2.62 1.60 3.32
N THR A 97 -2.58 1.46 4.63
CA THR A 97 -2.15 0.22 5.29
C THR A 97 -3.33 -0.54 5.88
N THR A 98 -3.16 -1.85 6.09
CA THR A 98 -4.18 -2.70 6.72
C THR A 98 -4.59 -2.21 8.10
N ALA A 99 -3.63 -1.75 8.91
CA ALA A 99 -3.91 -1.19 10.23
C ALA A 99 -4.73 0.12 10.16
N GLN A 100 -4.44 0.96 9.17
CA GLN A 100 -5.23 2.19 8.93
C GLN A 100 -6.65 1.84 8.47
N TRP A 101 -6.83 0.83 7.60
CA TRP A 101 -8.15 0.34 7.20
C TRP A 101 -8.94 -0.21 8.38
N ALA A 102 -8.29 -0.99 9.26
CA ALA A 102 -8.94 -1.50 10.47
C ALA A 102 -9.43 -0.36 11.38
N LYS A 103 -8.64 0.72 11.50
CA LYS A 103 -9.01 1.90 12.27
C LYS A 103 -10.12 2.73 11.62
N ALA A 104 -10.13 2.85 10.30
CA ALA A 104 -11.11 3.62 9.55
C ALA A 104 -12.47 2.93 9.43
N SER A 105 -12.55 1.62 9.65
CA SER A 105 -13.76 0.83 9.52
C SER A 105 -14.48 0.64 10.84
N SER A 106 -15.76 0.26 10.80
CA SER A 106 -16.55 -0.08 11.98
C SER A 106 -16.62 -1.59 12.19
N PRO A 107 -16.59 -2.10 13.43
CA PRO A 107 -16.81 -3.52 13.71
C PRO A 107 -18.20 -3.98 13.25
N VAL A 108 -18.27 -5.17 12.69
CA VAL A 108 -19.55 -5.84 12.42
C VAL A 108 -20.12 -6.31 13.77
N ARG A 109 -21.36 -5.97 14.03
CA ARG A 109 -22.07 -6.35 15.27
C ARG A 109 -23.48 -6.84 14.95
N GLY A 110 -23.94 -7.85 15.71
CA GLY A 110 -25.33 -8.33 15.65
C GLY A 110 -25.72 -9.06 14.36
N ARG A 111 -24.76 -9.36 13.46
CA ARG A 111 -24.97 -10.16 12.26
C ARG A 111 -23.69 -10.92 11.85
N GLY A 112 -23.84 -11.92 10.99
CA GLY A 112 -22.70 -12.57 10.35
C GLY A 112 -22.04 -11.70 9.28
N LEU A 113 -21.02 -12.25 8.62
CA LEU A 113 -20.35 -11.62 7.48
C LEU A 113 -21.33 -11.41 6.32
N ALA A 114 -21.28 -10.27 5.71
CA ALA A 114 -22.03 -9.93 4.51
C ALA A 114 -21.08 -9.47 3.38
N ARG A 115 -21.53 -9.62 2.15
CA ARG A 115 -20.79 -9.15 0.96
C ARG A 115 -20.35 -7.70 1.12
N GLY A 116 -19.10 -7.42 0.80
CA GLY A 116 -18.51 -6.10 0.96
C GLY A 116 -17.89 -5.82 2.34
N ASP A 117 -18.05 -6.73 3.31
CA ASP A 117 -17.33 -6.59 4.58
C ASP A 117 -15.82 -6.80 4.39
N PHE A 118 -15.04 -6.06 5.13
CA PHE A 118 -13.61 -6.29 5.20
C PHE A 118 -13.29 -7.37 6.22
N VAL A 119 -12.46 -8.30 5.84
CA VAL A 119 -11.95 -9.37 6.70
C VAL A 119 -10.48 -9.17 6.97
N PHE A 120 -10.06 -9.34 8.21
CA PHE A 120 -8.69 -9.11 8.65
C PHE A 120 -8.07 -10.39 9.20
N PHE A 121 -6.76 -10.53 8.99
CA PHE A 121 -6.00 -11.70 9.38
C PHE A 121 -4.67 -11.32 10.01
N ASN A 122 -4.17 -12.18 10.90
CA ASN A 122 -2.81 -12.13 11.41
C ASN A 122 -1.92 -13.11 10.61
N THR A 123 -1.31 -12.62 9.55
CA THR A 123 -0.42 -13.43 8.69
C THR A 123 1.06 -13.15 8.92
N LEU A 124 1.40 -12.00 9.52
CA LEU A 124 2.77 -11.51 9.71
C LEU A 124 3.05 -11.11 11.18
N GLY A 125 2.35 -11.71 12.13
CA GLY A 125 2.53 -11.42 13.55
C GLY A 125 1.73 -10.23 14.11
N GLY A 126 1.11 -9.42 13.26
CA GLY A 126 0.24 -8.30 13.66
C GLY A 126 -1.24 -8.63 13.45
N ARG A 127 -2.09 -8.25 14.41
CA ARG A 127 -3.54 -8.52 14.38
C ARG A 127 -4.22 -8.11 13.07
N TYR A 128 -3.76 -7.05 12.43
CA TYR A 128 -4.27 -6.52 11.18
C TYR A 128 -3.18 -6.46 10.12
N SER A 129 -2.39 -7.53 9.99
CA SER A 129 -1.29 -7.58 9.04
C SER A 129 -1.70 -7.98 7.61
N HIS A 130 -2.93 -8.48 7.45
CA HIS A 130 -3.51 -8.82 6.15
C HIS A 130 -5.00 -8.56 6.13
N MET A 131 -5.55 -8.32 4.93
CA MET A 131 -6.97 -8.07 4.74
C MET A 131 -7.47 -8.50 3.36
N GLY A 132 -8.79 -8.67 3.27
CA GLY A 132 -9.51 -8.91 2.03
C GLY A 132 -10.94 -8.38 2.10
N ILE A 133 -11.70 -8.59 1.02
CA ILE A 133 -13.11 -8.24 0.93
C ILE A 133 -13.93 -9.52 0.84
N PHE A 134 -14.89 -9.69 1.76
CA PHE A 134 -15.81 -10.81 1.74
C PHE A 134 -16.79 -10.67 0.56
N VAL A 135 -16.86 -11.70 -0.29
CA VAL A 135 -17.65 -11.67 -1.53
C VAL A 135 -18.89 -12.57 -1.47
N GLY A 136 -19.17 -13.15 -0.30
CA GLY A 136 -20.28 -14.08 -0.12
C GLY A 136 -19.84 -15.54 -0.24
N ASN A 137 -20.77 -16.48 0.01
CA ASN A 137 -20.56 -17.92 -0.09
C ASN A 137 -19.33 -18.45 0.67
N GLY A 138 -19.04 -17.84 1.83
CA GLY A 138 -17.87 -18.20 2.63
C GLY A 138 -16.53 -17.85 1.98
N GLN A 139 -16.48 -16.93 1.03
CA GLN A 139 -15.29 -16.58 0.27
C GLN A 139 -14.93 -15.08 0.41
N PHE A 140 -13.64 -14.79 0.30
CA PHE A 140 -13.11 -13.44 0.22
C PHE A 140 -12.08 -13.31 -0.91
N VAL A 141 -11.87 -12.10 -1.38
CA VAL A 141 -10.84 -11.76 -2.37
C VAL A 141 -9.72 -11.00 -1.67
N HIS A 142 -8.49 -11.36 -1.97
CA HIS A 142 -7.29 -10.72 -1.44
C HIS A 142 -6.13 -10.74 -2.44
N ALA A 143 -5.10 -9.94 -2.18
CA ALA A 143 -3.80 -10.01 -2.84
C ALA A 143 -2.80 -10.66 -1.86
N PRO A 144 -2.33 -11.90 -2.11
CA PRO A 144 -1.46 -12.64 -1.19
C PRO A 144 -0.03 -12.08 -1.19
N SER A 145 0.56 -11.90 -0.01
CA SER A 145 1.92 -11.35 0.14
C SER A 145 3.06 -12.31 -0.29
N SER A 146 2.74 -13.54 -0.68
CA SER A 146 3.70 -14.57 -1.07
C SER A 146 4.02 -14.61 -2.57
N GLY A 147 3.71 -13.56 -3.33
CA GLY A 147 4.05 -13.49 -4.75
C GLY A 147 3.04 -14.19 -5.69
N GLY A 148 1.78 -14.26 -5.31
CA GLY A 148 0.72 -14.78 -6.17
C GLY A 148 -0.02 -13.67 -6.93
N THR A 149 -1.26 -13.96 -7.26
CA THR A 149 -2.18 -13.00 -7.90
C THR A 149 -3.35 -12.70 -6.98
N VAL A 150 -4.07 -11.61 -7.23
CA VAL A 150 -5.38 -11.36 -6.61
C VAL A 150 -6.26 -12.58 -6.84
N GLN A 151 -6.79 -13.16 -5.78
CA GLN A 151 -7.52 -14.41 -5.85
C GLN A 151 -8.68 -14.48 -4.86
N ARG A 152 -9.61 -15.38 -5.15
CA ARG A 152 -10.73 -15.74 -4.27
C ARG A 152 -10.34 -16.96 -3.46
N VAL A 153 -10.50 -16.88 -2.14
CA VAL A 153 -10.18 -17.96 -1.19
C VAL A 153 -11.36 -18.16 -0.24
N ARG A 154 -11.53 -19.38 0.25
CA ARG A 154 -12.54 -19.70 1.27
C ARG A 154 -12.10 -19.23 2.65
N MET A 155 -13.03 -18.73 3.45
CA MET A 155 -12.80 -18.37 4.86
C MET A 155 -12.39 -19.57 5.73
N ASP A 156 -12.89 -20.77 5.39
CA ASP A 156 -12.57 -22.03 6.08
C ASP A 156 -11.26 -22.69 5.58
N ASN A 157 -10.54 -22.07 4.64
CA ASN A 157 -9.20 -22.51 4.28
C ASN A 157 -8.34 -22.58 5.56
N PRO A 158 -7.66 -23.73 5.85
CA PRO A 158 -6.96 -23.95 7.12
C PRO A 158 -5.92 -22.90 7.47
N TYR A 159 -5.27 -22.28 6.47
CA TYR A 159 -4.31 -21.21 6.67
C TYR A 159 -5.00 -19.94 7.19
N PHE A 160 -6.10 -19.52 6.54
CA PHE A 160 -6.79 -18.29 6.88
C PHE A 160 -7.72 -18.43 8.08
N ALA A 161 -8.38 -19.57 8.25
CA ALA A 161 -9.27 -19.81 9.38
C ALA A 161 -8.55 -19.67 10.73
N LYS A 162 -7.32 -20.16 10.84
CA LYS A 162 -6.49 -20.05 12.05
C LYS A 162 -5.95 -18.60 12.29
N ARG A 163 -5.96 -17.76 11.26
CA ARG A 163 -5.39 -16.41 11.29
C ARG A 163 -6.45 -15.32 11.24
N PHE A 164 -7.70 -15.71 11.05
CA PHE A 164 -8.80 -14.77 11.06
C PHE A 164 -8.88 -14.08 12.43
N THR A 165 -8.89 -12.77 12.44
CA THR A 165 -9.16 -12.00 13.66
C THR A 165 -10.67 -11.94 13.86
N ASP A 166 -11.15 -12.01 15.09
CA ASP A 166 -12.60 -12.02 15.44
C ASP A 166 -13.37 -10.78 14.97
N VAL A 167 -12.74 -9.94 14.17
CA VAL A 167 -13.28 -8.66 13.73
C VAL A 167 -13.32 -8.60 12.22
N ALA A 168 -14.52 -8.77 11.68
CA ALA A 168 -14.85 -8.27 10.37
C ALA A 168 -15.18 -6.77 10.47
N LYS A 169 -14.77 -5.99 9.48
CA LYS A 169 -15.02 -4.55 9.42
C LYS A 169 -15.87 -4.22 8.21
N VAL A 170 -16.66 -3.19 8.32
CA VAL A 170 -17.54 -2.71 7.25
C VAL A 170 -17.51 -1.19 7.19
N LEU A 171 -17.64 -0.64 5.99
CA LEU A 171 -17.75 0.80 5.76
C LEU A 171 -19.20 1.28 5.64
N PHE A 172 -20.14 0.38 5.42
CA PHE A 172 -21.56 0.64 5.16
C PHE A 172 -22.40 0.63 6.41
#